data_987d0643d99ed7df2f153a53a96beb38
#
_entry.id   987d0643d99ed7df2f153a53a96beb38
#
_cell.length_a   1.000
_cell.length_b   1.000
_cell.length_c   1.000
_cell.angle_alpha   90.00
_cell.angle_beta   90.00
_cell.angle_gamma   90.00
#
_symmetry.space_group_name_H-M   'P 1'
#
loop_
_entity.id
_entity.type
_entity.pdbx_description
1 polymer ?
#
loop_
_entity_poly.entity_id
_entity_poly.type
_entity_poly.pdbx_seq_one_letter_code
_entity_poly.pdbx_strand_id
1 'polypeptide(L)'
;DMETETSNVFEASFSNIENTLHFVENIAFNIMNDKTVKEALRAVNQEREDRYALVDDLYYRLITGSLVANDAVSIIVTDLEGRQYATGSLDYNLTEEEQEKIRLLMEERSSRTEPVWLERGNGQELLYGRELYDTPFGGHRPLGMILIRVNLDKMMAESRQGSLAKGNIVIFYHENLIYAGDKRIFDSPELLD
;
A
#
# COMPACT_ATOMS: atom_id res chain seq x y z
N ASP A 1 -14.50 -21.77 26.89
CA ASP A 1 -14.19 -20.68 27.84
C ASP A 1 -13.99 -19.39 27.05
N MET A 2 -14.69 -18.33 27.47
CA MET A 2 -14.76 -17.04 26.76
C MET A 2 -13.38 -16.37 26.57
N GLU A 3 -12.45 -16.55 27.53
CA GLU A 3 -11.10 -16.04 27.43
C GLU A 3 -10.26 -16.74 26.35
N THR A 4 -10.43 -18.06 26.19
CA THR A 4 -9.72 -18.83 25.17
C THR A 4 -10.23 -18.51 23.76
N GLU A 5 -11.54 -18.29 23.59
CA GLU A 5 -12.13 -17.86 22.33
C GLU A 5 -11.67 -16.46 21.92
N THR A 6 -11.65 -15.53 22.88
CA THR A 6 -11.19 -14.15 22.63
C THR A 6 -9.72 -14.11 22.23
N SER A 7 -8.85 -14.90 22.89
CA SER A 7 -7.43 -15.02 22.54
C SER A 7 -7.23 -15.59 21.13
N ASN A 8 -7.93 -16.66 20.78
CA ASN A 8 -7.82 -17.28 19.46
C ASN A 8 -8.26 -16.34 18.32
N VAL A 9 -9.29 -15.54 18.58
CA VAL A 9 -9.78 -14.54 17.60
C VAL A 9 -8.77 -13.41 17.42
N PHE A 10 -8.17 -12.94 18.49
CA PHE A 10 -7.13 -11.90 18.43
C PHE A 10 -5.91 -12.41 17.66
N GLU A 11 -5.43 -13.62 17.95
CA GLU A 11 -4.29 -14.22 17.24
C GLU A 11 -4.60 -14.42 15.74
N ALA A 12 -5.80 -14.86 15.39
CA ALA A 12 -6.21 -15.01 13.98
C ALA A 12 -6.28 -13.66 13.26
N SER A 13 -6.81 -12.62 13.90
CA SER A 13 -6.88 -11.28 13.32
C SER A 13 -5.50 -10.67 13.13
N PHE A 14 -4.59 -10.83 14.09
CA PHE A 14 -3.21 -10.38 14.04
C PHE A 14 -2.45 -11.09 12.91
N SER A 15 -2.57 -12.41 12.81
CA SER A 15 -1.95 -13.21 11.74
C SER A 15 -2.44 -12.79 10.36
N ASN A 16 -3.72 -12.46 10.19
CA ASN A 16 -4.25 -11.97 8.91
C ASN A 16 -3.67 -10.61 8.51
N ILE A 17 -3.48 -9.71 9.48
CA ILE A 17 -2.84 -8.42 9.24
C ILE A 17 -1.38 -8.62 8.80
N GLU A 18 -0.61 -9.39 9.57
CA GLU A 18 0.78 -9.70 9.19
C GLU A 18 0.89 -10.32 7.80
N ASN A 19 0.05 -11.30 7.49
CA ASN A 19 0.02 -11.94 6.19
C ASN A 19 -0.30 -10.94 5.07
N THR A 20 -1.22 -10.00 5.31
CA THR A 20 -1.57 -8.96 4.33
C THR A 20 -0.41 -7.99 4.14
N LEU A 21 0.27 -7.56 5.20
CA LEU A 21 1.44 -6.68 5.10
C LEU A 21 2.58 -7.36 4.33
N HIS A 22 2.88 -8.62 4.63
CA HIS A 22 3.85 -9.40 3.86
C HIS A 22 3.44 -9.60 2.40
N PHE A 23 2.15 -9.78 2.15
CA PHE A 23 1.63 -9.88 0.80
C PHE A 23 1.81 -8.58 0.01
N VAL A 24 1.54 -7.43 0.63
CA VAL A 24 1.79 -6.10 0.04
C VAL A 24 3.28 -5.91 -0.29
N GLU A 25 4.18 -6.28 0.61
CA GLU A 25 5.62 -6.20 0.38
C GLU A 25 6.06 -7.10 -0.79
N ASN A 26 5.50 -8.31 -0.89
CA ASN A 26 5.78 -9.22 -2.00
C ASN A 26 5.29 -8.67 -3.35
N ILE A 27 4.08 -8.07 -3.39
CA ILE A 27 3.58 -7.40 -4.60
C ILE A 27 4.55 -6.27 -5.00
N ALA A 28 4.91 -5.40 -4.05
CA ALA A 28 5.82 -4.30 -4.31
C ALA A 28 7.17 -4.79 -4.84
N PHE A 29 7.74 -5.81 -4.22
CA PHE A 29 9.02 -6.40 -4.65
C PHE A 29 8.94 -6.94 -6.07
N ASN A 30 7.87 -7.65 -6.43
CA ASN A 30 7.68 -8.21 -7.76
C ASN A 30 7.59 -7.10 -8.83
N ILE A 31 6.80 -6.05 -8.57
CA ILE A 31 6.63 -4.92 -9.48
C ILE A 31 7.94 -4.13 -9.62
N MET A 32 8.64 -3.89 -8.51
CA MET A 32 9.94 -3.18 -8.52
C MET A 32 11.00 -3.90 -9.35
N ASN A 33 10.93 -5.23 -9.45
CA ASN A 33 11.87 -6.03 -10.22
C ASN A 33 11.38 -6.38 -11.63
N ASP A 34 10.15 -6.02 -11.98
CA ASP A 34 9.59 -6.30 -13.29
C ASP A 34 10.23 -5.40 -14.36
N LYS A 35 10.83 -6.03 -15.37
CA LYS A 35 11.51 -5.32 -16.45
C LYS A 35 10.55 -4.51 -17.32
N THR A 36 9.33 -5.01 -17.53
CA THR A 36 8.30 -4.33 -18.32
C THR A 36 7.87 -3.05 -17.64
N VAL A 37 7.64 -3.08 -16.31
CA VAL A 37 7.31 -1.90 -15.51
C VAL A 37 8.43 -0.85 -15.60
N LYS A 38 9.67 -1.25 -15.39
CA LYS A 38 10.82 -0.35 -15.47
C LYS A 38 10.99 0.27 -16.86
N GLU A 39 10.82 -0.53 -17.92
CA GLU A 39 10.94 -0.05 -19.28
C GLU A 39 9.83 0.94 -19.65
N ALA A 40 8.59 0.67 -19.23
CA ALA A 40 7.48 1.60 -19.43
C ALA A 40 7.74 2.94 -18.74
N LEU A 41 8.19 2.93 -17.47
CA LEU A 41 8.51 4.16 -16.75
C LEU A 41 9.69 4.93 -17.37
N ARG A 42 10.72 4.23 -17.85
CA ARG A 42 11.81 4.90 -18.60
C ARG A 42 11.28 5.59 -19.85
N ALA A 43 10.44 4.88 -20.62
CA ALA A 43 9.89 5.42 -21.86
C ALA A 43 9.01 6.64 -21.61
N VAL A 44 8.20 6.61 -20.56
CA VAL A 44 7.34 7.73 -20.18
C VAL A 44 8.17 8.92 -19.67
N ASN A 45 9.13 8.69 -18.78
CA ASN A 45 9.99 9.74 -18.22
C ASN A 45 10.91 10.39 -19.28
N GLN A 46 11.20 9.69 -20.36
CA GLN A 46 12.00 10.16 -21.49
C GLN A 46 11.16 10.63 -22.68
N GLU A 47 9.84 10.63 -22.57
CA GLU A 47 8.89 11.00 -23.63
C GLU A 47 9.12 10.25 -24.95
N ARG A 48 9.55 8.97 -24.89
CA ARG A 48 9.82 8.14 -26.04
C ARG A 48 8.55 7.93 -26.90
N GLU A 49 8.74 7.71 -28.19
CA GLU A 49 7.64 7.50 -29.14
C GLU A 49 6.85 6.21 -28.85
N ASP A 50 7.51 5.15 -28.36
CA ASP A 50 6.93 3.85 -28.03
C ASP A 50 6.24 3.80 -26.64
N ARG A 51 6.23 4.91 -25.89
CA ARG A 51 5.73 4.95 -24.49
C ARG A 51 4.29 4.45 -24.34
N TYR A 52 3.43 4.72 -25.32
CA TYR A 52 2.01 4.32 -25.22
C TYR A 52 1.83 2.81 -25.22
N ALA A 53 2.53 2.08 -26.11
CA ALA A 53 2.50 0.63 -26.16
C ALA A 53 3.06 0.02 -24.86
N LEU A 54 4.14 0.61 -24.32
CA LEU A 54 4.75 0.16 -23.07
C LEU A 54 3.87 0.45 -21.85
N VAL A 55 3.08 1.52 -21.87
CA VAL A 55 2.08 1.81 -20.82
C VAL A 55 0.95 0.77 -20.85
N ASP A 56 0.51 0.30 -22.02
CA ASP A 56 -0.47 -0.79 -22.09
C ASP A 56 0.09 -2.08 -21.47
N ASP A 57 1.35 -2.40 -21.71
CA ASP A 57 2.04 -3.53 -21.08
C ASP A 57 2.16 -3.32 -19.55
N LEU A 58 2.44 -2.10 -19.10
CA LEU A 58 2.43 -1.74 -17.67
C LEU A 58 1.07 -2.04 -17.03
N TYR A 59 -0.03 -1.56 -17.62
CA TYR A 59 -1.38 -1.84 -17.11
C TYR A 59 -1.66 -3.34 -17.04
N TYR A 60 -1.28 -4.11 -18.06
CA TYR A 60 -1.44 -5.56 -18.05
C TYR A 60 -0.68 -6.21 -16.86
N ARG A 61 0.53 -5.74 -16.55
CA ARG A 61 1.30 -6.22 -15.40
C ARG A 61 0.66 -5.84 -14.06
N LEU A 62 0.16 -4.63 -13.94
CA LEU A 62 -0.52 -4.20 -12.72
C LEU A 62 -1.83 -4.98 -12.50
N ILE A 63 -2.62 -5.21 -13.55
CA ILE A 63 -3.84 -6.00 -13.48
C ILE A 63 -3.53 -7.44 -13.06
N THR A 64 -2.56 -8.10 -13.69
CA THR A 64 -2.16 -9.46 -13.32
C THR A 64 -1.64 -9.54 -11.89
N GLY A 65 -0.91 -8.56 -11.43
CA GLY A 65 -0.47 -8.45 -10.03
C GLY A 65 -1.62 -8.26 -9.06
N SER A 66 -2.66 -7.52 -9.45
CA SER A 66 -3.82 -7.25 -8.60
C SER A 66 -4.85 -8.40 -8.57
N LEU A 67 -4.91 -9.24 -9.61
CA LEU A 67 -5.80 -10.42 -9.62
C LEU A 67 -5.46 -11.46 -8.55
N VAL A 68 -4.23 -11.44 -8.06
CA VAL A 68 -3.78 -12.27 -6.92
C VAL A 68 -4.18 -11.63 -5.59
N ALA A 69 -4.45 -10.34 -5.60
CA ALA A 69 -4.95 -9.56 -4.47
C ALA A 69 -6.48 -9.56 -4.49
N ASN A 70 -7.10 -9.81 -3.35
CA ASN A 70 -8.53 -9.62 -3.20
C ASN A 70 -8.92 -8.14 -3.39
N ASP A 71 -10.22 -7.83 -3.41
CA ASP A 71 -10.75 -6.46 -3.57
C ASP A 71 -10.27 -5.44 -2.50
N ALA A 72 -9.54 -5.91 -1.49
CA ALA A 72 -9.00 -5.06 -0.43
C ALA A 72 -7.71 -4.31 -0.83
N VAL A 73 -7.04 -4.72 -1.93
CA VAL A 73 -5.75 -4.18 -2.34
C VAL A 73 -5.83 -3.56 -3.73
N SER A 74 -5.29 -2.35 -3.87
CA SER A 74 -5.14 -1.66 -5.17
C SER A 74 -3.70 -1.22 -5.37
N ILE A 75 -3.19 -1.32 -6.60
CA ILE A 75 -1.82 -1.00 -6.96
C ILE A 75 -1.81 0.26 -7.81
N ILE A 76 -0.98 1.21 -7.45
CA ILE A 76 -0.76 2.46 -8.18
C ILE A 76 0.75 2.58 -8.43
N VAL A 77 1.13 2.89 -9.66
CA VAL A 77 2.49 3.27 -10.01
C VAL A 77 2.47 4.71 -10.48
N THR A 78 3.41 5.52 -10.04
CA THR A 78 3.59 6.88 -10.56
C THR A 78 4.91 6.99 -11.30
N ASP A 79 4.97 7.88 -12.30
CA ASP A 79 6.22 8.30 -12.91
C ASP A 79 6.83 9.50 -12.14
N LEU A 80 7.92 10.07 -12.67
CA LEU A 80 8.61 11.20 -12.03
C LEU A 80 7.81 12.50 -12.06
N GLU A 81 6.82 12.63 -12.96
CA GLU A 81 5.92 13.78 -13.04
C GLU A 81 4.66 13.60 -12.18
N GLY A 82 4.53 12.47 -11.50
CA GLY A 82 3.37 12.16 -10.67
C GLY A 82 2.14 11.65 -11.43
N ARG A 83 2.27 11.34 -12.74
CA ARG A 83 1.20 10.67 -13.48
C ARG A 83 0.97 9.28 -12.93
N GLN A 84 -0.29 8.92 -12.72
CA GLN A 84 -0.68 7.70 -12.03
C GLN A 84 -1.16 6.63 -13.04
N TYR A 85 -0.68 5.42 -12.83
CA TYR A 85 -1.08 4.20 -13.53
C TYR A 85 -1.62 3.24 -12.47
N ALA A 86 -2.94 3.06 -12.42
CA ALA A 86 -3.60 2.36 -11.33
C ALA A 86 -4.47 1.20 -11.82
N THR A 87 -4.58 0.17 -10.99
CA THR A 87 -5.58 -0.89 -11.14
C THR A 87 -6.81 -0.54 -10.31
N GLY A 88 -8.01 -0.85 -10.81
CA GLY A 88 -9.26 -0.64 -10.11
C GLY A 88 -10.02 0.61 -10.54
N SER A 89 -10.89 1.11 -9.69
CA SER A 89 -11.73 2.27 -9.98
C SER A 89 -10.92 3.57 -9.97
N LEU A 90 -11.26 4.51 -10.87
CA LEU A 90 -10.66 5.84 -10.96
C LEU A 90 -10.86 6.69 -9.68
N ASP A 91 -11.84 6.32 -8.84
CA ASP A 91 -12.11 7.00 -7.57
C ASP A 91 -10.99 6.83 -6.53
N TYR A 92 -9.93 6.11 -6.89
CA TYR A 92 -8.85 5.74 -5.97
C TYR A 92 -7.51 6.41 -6.27
N ASN A 93 -7.48 7.35 -7.19
CA ASN A 93 -6.27 8.12 -7.44
C ASN A 93 -5.88 8.93 -6.20
N LEU A 94 -4.57 9.01 -5.98
CA LEU A 94 -4.03 9.87 -4.94
C LEU A 94 -4.11 11.33 -5.38
N THR A 95 -4.41 12.21 -4.44
CA THR A 95 -4.31 13.65 -4.66
C THR A 95 -2.83 14.07 -4.75
N GLU A 96 -2.56 15.24 -5.31
CA GLU A 96 -1.20 15.80 -5.33
C GLU A 96 -0.63 15.97 -3.92
N GLU A 97 -1.47 16.37 -2.95
CA GLU A 97 -1.09 16.52 -1.56
C GLU A 97 -0.66 15.18 -0.92
N GLU A 98 -1.40 14.10 -1.19
CA GLU A 98 -1.06 12.75 -0.71
C GLU A 98 0.24 12.25 -1.33
N GLN A 99 0.44 12.47 -2.63
CA GLN A 99 1.68 12.10 -3.31
C GLN A 99 2.88 12.86 -2.72
N GLU A 100 2.73 14.16 -2.49
CA GLU A 100 3.78 14.99 -1.90
C GLU A 100 4.09 14.56 -0.47
N LYS A 101 3.08 14.25 0.34
CA LYS A 101 3.27 13.74 1.70
C LYS A 101 4.07 12.43 1.71
N ILE A 102 3.74 11.51 0.80
CA ILE A 102 4.48 10.25 0.67
C ILE A 102 5.92 10.52 0.22
N ARG A 103 6.14 11.43 -0.72
CA ARG A 103 7.47 11.82 -1.19
C ARG A 103 8.33 12.36 -0.05
N LEU A 104 7.78 13.26 0.76
CA LEU A 104 8.47 13.81 1.92
C LEU A 104 8.82 12.73 2.95
N LEU A 105 7.89 11.84 3.27
CA LEU A 105 8.15 10.70 4.14
C LEU A 105 9.25 9.77 3.59
N MET A 106 9.32 9.62 2.27
CA MET A 106 10.38 8.87 1.62
C MET A 106 11.75 9.55 1.72
N GLU A 107 11.82 10.87 1.70
CA GLU A 107 13.06 11.63 1.83
C GLU A 107 13.60 11.62 3.26
N GLU A 108 12.74 11.59 4.25
CA GLU A 108 13.10 11.57 5.68
C GLU A 108 13.65 10.21 6.16
N ARG A 109 13.52 9.15 5.36
CA ARG A 109 13.96 7.81 5.74
C ARG A 109 15.47 7.69 5.85
N SER A 110 15.92 6.83 6.76
CA SER A 110 17.34 6.47 6.92
C SER A 110 17.88 5.71 5.71
N SER A 111 17.05 4.97 5.01
CA SER A 111 17.39 4.19 3.81
C SER A 111 16.35 4.37 2.72
N ARG A 112 16.80 4.58 1.48
CA ARG A 112 15.92 4.65 0.30
C ARG A 112 15.17 3.35 0.00
N THR A 113 15.62 2.25 0.55
CA THR A 113 15.01 0.93 0.36
C THR A 113 13.86 0.64 1.32
N GLU A 114 13.72 1.42 2.40
CA GLU A 114 12.64 1.26 3.35
C GLU A 114 11.31 1.76 2.76
N PRO A 115 10.21 1.03 2.96
CA PRO A 115 8.89 1.52 2.59
C PRO A 115 8.44 2.62 3.54
N VAL A 116 7.46 3.39 3.11
CA VAL A 116 6.67 4.28 3.98
C VAL A 116 5.24 3.73 4.08
N TRP A 117 4.64 3.92 5.24
CA TRP A 117 3.25 3.58 5.49
C TRP A 117 2.52 4.84 5.94
N LEU A 118 1.39 5.11 5.32
CA LEU A 118 0.56 6.26 5.59
C LEU A 118 -0.87 5.82 5.82
N GLU A 119 -1.43 6.20 6.97
CA GLU A 119 -2.85 6.06 7.25
C GLU A 119 -3.66 7.07 6.43
N ARG A 120 -4.84 6.66 5.96
CA ARG A 120 -5.77 7.48 5.20
C ARG A 120 -7.20 7.24 5.66
N GLY A 121 -7.96 8.34 5.75
CA GLY A 121 -9.40 8.26 6.06
C GLY A 121 -9.72 7.74 7.46
N ASN A 122 -8.98 8.17 8.48
CA ASN A 122 -9.17 7.74 9.87
C ASN A 122 -9.16 6.21 10.00
N GLY A 123 -8.09 5.58 9.51
CA GLY A 123 -7.89 4.15 9.59
C GLY A 123 -8.77 3.30 8.66
N GLN A 124 -9.40 3.88 7.65
CA GLN A 124 -10.10 3.11 6.63
C GLN A 124 -9.14 2.44 5.66
N GLU A 125 -8.05 3.13 5.32
CA GLU A 125 -7.08 2.69 4.35
C GLU A 125 -5.66 2.88 4.86
N LEU A 126 -4.78 1.98 4.44
CA LEU A 126 -3.35 2.07 4.64
C LEU A 126 -2.68 2.17 3.27
N LEU A 127 -1.83 3.18 3.10
CA LEU A 127 -1.00 3.34 1.91
C LEU A 127 0.42 2.87 2.21
N TYR A 128 0.88 1.91 1.44
CA TYR A 128 2.27 1.49 1.37
C TYR A 128 2.93 2.24 0.21
N GLY A 129 4.07 2.88 0.44
CA GLY A 129 4.80 3.59 -0.60
C GLY A 129 6.26 3.16 -0.66
N ARG A 130 6.79 3.02 -1.88
CA ARG A 130 8.19 2.70 -2.12
C ARG A 130 8.68 3.32 -3.42
N GLU A 131 9.95 3.75 -3.45
CA GLU A 131 10.57 4.27 -4.65
C GLU A 131 10.82 3.15 -5.67
N LEU A 132 10.44 3.40 -6.93
CA LEU A 132 10.83 2.60 -8.08
C LEU A 132 12.11 3.18 -8.69
N TYR A 133 13.12 2.36 -8.85
CA TYR A 133 14.42 2.82 -9.34
C TYR A 133 15.12 1.76 -10.20
N ASP A 134 16.03 2.24 -11.02
CA ASP A 134 17.01 1.45 -11.75
C ASP A 134 18.38 1.52 -11.09
N THR A 135 19.19 0.50 -11.36
CA THR A 135 20.58 0.44 -10.90
C THR A 135 21.57 0.35 -12.07
N PRO A 136 21.61 1.33 -12.99
CA PRO A 136 22.54 1.27 -14.10
C PRO A 136 23.98 1.37 -13.58
N PHE A 137 24.81 0.38 -13.92
CA PHE A 137 26.22 0.33 -13.53
C PHE A 137 26.47 0.53 -12.03
N GLY A 138 25.55 0.05 -11.17
CA GLY A 138 25.64 0.20 -9.71
C GLY A 138 25.20 1.57 -9.20
N GLY A 139 24.74 2.48 -10.06
CA GLY A 139 24.14 3.76 -9.68
C GLY A 139 22.68 3.62 -9.28
N HIS A 140 22.12 4.70 -8.76
CA HIS A 140 20.70 4.81 -8.42
C HIS A 140 20.03 5.83 -9.35
N ARG A 141 19.03 5.37 -10.11
CA ARG A 141 18.22 6.22 -10.98
C ARG A 141 16.75 6.07 -10.60
N PRO A 142 16.11 7.08 -10.03
CA PRO A 142 14.68 7.02 -9.75
C PRO A 142 13.87 6.91 -11.04
N LEU A 143 12.78 6.16 -10.99
CA LEU A 143 11.83 5.98 -12.09
C LEU A 143 10.42 6.47 -11.72
N GLY A 144 10.10 6.50 -10.44
CA GLY A 144 8.80 6.86 -9.90
C GLY A 144 8.56 6.22 -8.54
N MET A 145 7.31 5.94 -8.23
CA MET A 145 6.90 5.29 -6.98
C MET A 145 5.93 4.15 -7.23
N ILE A 146 5.98 3.13 -6.40
CA ILE A 146 4.89 2.17 -6.24
C ILE A 146 4.14 2.50 -4.97
N LEU A 147 2.82 2.50 -5.07
CA LEU A 147 1.89 2.75 -3.99
C LEU A 147 0.88 1.62 -3.97
N ILE A 148 0.70 1.00 -2.81
CA ILE A 148 -0.26 -0.07 -2.64
C ILE A 148 -1.23 0.38 -1.56
N ARG A 149 -2.50 0.43 -1.92
CA ARG A 149 -3.58 0.79 -1.03
C ARG A 149 -4.24 -0.47 -0.48
N VAL A 150 -4.36 -0.53 0.83
CA VAL A 150 -5.05 -1.60 1.54
C VAL A 150 -6.29 -1.02 2.21
N ASN A 151 -7.47 -1.56 1.88
CA ASN A 151 -8.69 -1.24 2.59
C ASN A 151 -8.76 -2.08 3.87
N LEU A 152 -8.46 -1.45 5.00
CA LEU A 152 -8.38 -2.12 6.30
C LEU A 152 -9.74 -2.60 6.78
N ASP A 153 -10.81 -1.85 6.51
CA ASP A 153 -12.16 -2.26 6.91
C ASP A 153 -12.60 -3.53 6.17
N LYS A 154 -12.33 -3.66 4.87
CA LYS A 154 -12.59 -4.88 4.09
C LYS A 154 -11.77 -6.06 4.62
N MET A 155 -10.48 -5.86 4.85
CA MET A 155 -9.58 -6.88 5.37
C MET A 155 -10.02 -7.37 6.75
N MET A 156 -10.43 -6.47 7.63
CA MET A 156 -10.89 -6.81 8.97
C MET A 156 -12.29 -7.46 8.95
N ALA A 157 -13.16 -7.09 8.00
CA ALA A 157 -14.47 -7.72 7.84
C ALA A 157 -14.35 -9.20 7.45
N GLU A 158 -13.42 -9.55 6.58
CA GLU A 158 -13.14 -10.94 6.20
C GLU A 158 -12.65 -11.78 7.41
N SER A 159 -11.82 -11.17 8.27
CA SER A 159 -11.35 -11.81 9.51
C SER A 159 -12.47 -12.03 10.53
N ARG A 160 -13.53 -11.21 10.50
CA ARG A 160 -14.66 -11.29 11.45
C ARG A 160 -15.75 -12.31 11.08
N GLN A 161 -15.73 -12.91 9.90
CA GLN A 161 -16.77 -13.86 9.47
C GLN A 161 -16.89 -15.12 10.34
N GLY A 162 -15.98 -15.34 11.29
CA GLY A 162 -16.04 -16.46 12.25
C GLY A 162 -16.22 -16.06 13.70
N SER A 163 -16.30 -14.78 14.07
CA SER A 163 -16.22 -14.38 15.47
C SER A 163 -17.01 -13.13 15.82
N LEU A 164 -17.78 -13.23 16.87
CA LEU A 164 -18.53 -12.19 17.57
C LEU A 164 -17.62 -11.28 18.45
N ALA A 165 -16.36 -11.10 18.12
CA ALA A 165 -15.46 -10.26 18.89
C ALA A 165 -15.93 -8.80 18.83
N LYS A 166 -16.64 -8.35 19.85
CA LYS A 166 -17.06 -6.97 20.12
C LYS A 166 -15.93 -6.11 20.70
N GLY A 167 -14.68 -6.49 20.46
CA GLY A 167 -13.52 -5.74 20.95
C GLY A 167 -13.09 -4.66 19.96
N ASN A 168 -12.64 -3.51 20.45
CA ASN A 168 -11.94 -2.53 19.64
C ASN A 168 -10.56 -3.05 19.35
N ILE A 169 -10.26 -3.26 18.06
CA ILE A 169 -8.91 -3.56 17.62
C ILE A 169 -8.24 -2.23 17.25
N VAL A 170 -7.07 -2.00 17.81
CA VAL A 170 -6.24 -0.83 17.54
C VAL A 170 -4.89 -1.31 17.03
N ILE A 171 -4.42 -0.76 15.92
CA ILE A 171 -3.15 -1.13 15.30
C ILE A 171 -2.26 0.10 15.23
N PHE A 172 -1.03 -0.06 15.71
CA PHE A 172 0.02 0.94 15.59
C PHE A 172 1.11 0.42 14.64
N TYR A 173 1.67 1.34 13.85
CA TYR A 173 2.89 1.12 13.10
C TYR A 173 3.93 2.13 13.60
N HIS A 174 5.02 1.62 14.17
CA HIS A 174 5.89 2.40 15.04
C HIS A 174 5.04 3.07 16.14
N GLU A 175 5.06 4.34 16.32
CA GLU A 175 4.25 5.04 17.31
C GLU A 175 2.97 5.68 16.71
N ASN A 176 2.70 5.43 15.43
CA ASN A 176 1.57 6.01 14.73
C ASN A 176 0.35 5.08 14.72
N LEU A 177 -0.79 5.60 15.12
CA LEU A 177 -2.08 4.91 15.00
C LEU A 177 -2.42 4.74 13.51
N ILE A 178 -2.59 3.50 13.04
CA ILE A 178 -2.94 3.21 11.65
C ILE A 178 -4.33 2.61 11.47
N TYR A 179 -4.88 1.98 12.50
CA TYR A 179 -6.24 1.44 12.48
C TYR A 179 -6.86 1.46 13.88
N ALA A 180 -8.15 1.77 13.95
CA ALA A 180 -8.98 1.56 15.12
C ALA A 180 -10.38 1.10 14.70
N GLY A 181 -10.91 0.09 15.36
CA GLY A 181 -12.28 -0.37 15.15
C GLY A 181 -13.31 0.70 15.53
N ASP A 182 -13.05 1.45 16.60
CA ASP A 182 -13.75 2.69 16.91
C ASP A 182 -13.01 3.89 16.31
N LYS A 183 -13.54 4.43 15.22
CA LYS A 183 -12.91 5.53 14.47
C LYS A 183 -12.78 6.83 15.27
N ARG A 184 -13.55 7.00 16.37
CA ARG A 184 -13.44 8.19 17.24
C ARG A 184 -12.08 8.30 17.91
N ILE A 185 -11.34 7.21 18.04
CA ILE A 185 -9.99 7.19 18.62
C ILE A 185 -9.02 8.08 17.82
N PHE A 186 -9.21 8.25 16.50
CA PHE A 186 -8.39 9.14 15.68
C PHE A 186 -8.57 10.62 16.03
N ASP A 187 -9.78 11.00 16.48
CA ASP A 187 -10.11 12.37 16.86
C ASP A 187 -9.88 12.63 18.37
N SER A 188 -9.88 11.57 19.17
CA SER A 188 -9.79 11.63 20.64
C SER A 188 -8.94 10.48 21.16
N PRO A 189 -7.60 10.60 21.11
CA PRO A 189 -6.67 9.53 21.54
C PRO A 189 -6.82 9.12 23.02
N GLU A 190 -7.37 9.99 23.87
CA GLU A 190 -7.69 9.68 25.26
C GLU A 190 -8.71 8.55 25.44
N LEU A 191 -9.38 8.11 24.39
CA LEU A 191 -10.27 6.93 24.41
C LEU A 191 -9.51 5.60 24.41
N LEU A 192 -8.17 5.64 24.34
CA LEU A 192 -7.31 4.45 24.43
C LEU A 192 -7.06 4.01 25.88
N ASP A 193 -7.30 4.88 26.87
CA ASP A 193 -7.20 4.59 28.31
C ASP A 193 -8.53 4.00 28.83
#